data_0c5ea49f7deff6ad42b5909c035b55fb
#
_entry.id   0c5ea49f7deff6ad42b5909c035b55fb
#
_cell.length_a   1.000
_cell.length_b   1.000
_cell.length_c   1.000
_cell.angle_alpha   90.00
_cell.angle_beta   90.00
_cell.angle_gamma   90.00
#
_symmetry.space_group_name_H-M   'P 1'
#
loop_
_entity.id
_entity.type
_entity.pdbx_description
1 polymer ?
#
loop_
_entity_poly.entity_id
_entity_poly.type
_entity_poly.pdbx_seq_one_letter_code
_entity_poly.pdbx_strand_id
1 'polypeptide(L)'
;MRLDLVNRKWSVYHPSGEQTNLGMTQSVALYCGVMGFIRFTGLFNAAVWVGGSVFFSFLAGSVFFTSEVTDFTPPPYNGLVAQAMLGRYFMLHTICGVVAVLHLLIEWLYSGGRFPKRAIAIVCVLLGLALIGGKFINPKLTVWHQQKYQFKLKTEGDPPMIENAEHKADVVQNAKWKFTVWHGVSQIVNLAMLILLTWRFWRLAQSSGQDSSIAYGQRKRNLFSAK
;
A
#
# COMPACT_ATOMS: atom_id res chain seq x y z
N MET A 1 27.19 -16.17 8.55
CA MET A 1 26.69 -17.46 9.05
C MET A 1 25.49 -17.86 8.18
N ARG A 2 25.72 -18.71 7.16
CA ARG A 2 24.66 -19.20 6.25
C ARG A 2 24.09 -20.45 6.87
N LEU A 3 22.85 -20.41 7.33
CA LEU A 3 22.08 -21.60 7.69
C LEU A 3 21.55 -22.24 6.39
N ASP A 4 22.25 -23.21 5.86
CA ASP A 4 21.76 -24.09 4.80
C ASP A 4 20.75 -25.07 5.38
N LEU A 5 19.47 -24.62 5.49
CA LEU A 5 18.39 -25.43 6.01
C LEU A 5 17.81 -26.43 4.99
N VAL A 6 18.28 -26.40 3.73
CA VAL A 6 17.67 -27.17 2.63
C VAL A 6 18.25 -28.60 2.49
N ASN A 7 19.37 -28.92 3.14
CA ASN A 7 20.06 -30.20 2.89
C ASN A 7 20.40 -31.02 4.14
N ARG A 8 19.69 -30.88 5.25
CA ARG A 8 19.81 -31.83 6.35
C ARG A 8 18.98 -33.07 6.07
N LYS A 9 19.58 -34.04 5.36
CA LYS A 9 19.23 -35.45 5.48
C LYS A 9 19.61 -35.88 6.90
N TRP A 10 18.68 -35.81 7.82
CA TRP A 10 18.80 -36.52 9.10
C TRP A 10 18.46 -37.99 8.83
N SER A 11 19.47 -38.79 8.52
CA SER A 11 19.35 -40.23 8.63
C SER A 11 19.61 -40.61 10.09
N VAL A 12 18.59 -40.55 10.92
CA VAL A 12 18.62 -41.22 12.23
C VAL A 12 18.19 -42.66 11.97
N TYR A 13 19.18 -43.55 11.98
CA TYR A 13 18.92 -45.00 11.92
C TYR A 13 18.32 -45.39 13.28
N HIS A 14 17.00 -45.59 13.32
CA HIS A 14 16.31 -46.21 14.46
C HIS A 14 15.97 -47.63 14.13
N PRO A 15 16.33 -48.61 14.97
CA PRO A 15 16.07 -50.03 14.71
C PRO A 15 14.61 -50.48 14.85
N SER A 16 13.68 -49.56 15.12
CA SER A 16 12.26 -49.82 15.17
C SER A 16 11.49 -48.91 14.21
N GLY A 17 11.16 -49.42 13.01
CA GLY A 17 10.70 -48.69 11.84
C GLY A 17 9.29 -48.08 11.89
N GLU A 18 8.76 -47.59 12.99
CA GLU A 18 7.33 -47.26 13.03
C GLU A 18 6.93 -45.85 13.59
N GLN A 19 7.86 -45.02 14.02
CA GLN A 19 7.46 -43.76 14.70
C GLN A 19 7.82 -42.42 14.03
N THR A 20 8.48 -42.37 12.88
CA THR A 20 9.03 -41.13 12.32
C THR A 20 8.10 -40.37 11.36
N ASN A 21 7.03 -40.98 10.85
CA ASN A 21 6.19 -40.36 9.80
C ASN A 21 5.15 -39.32 10.31
N LEU A 22 4.65 -39.48 11.55
CA LEU A 22 3.59 -38.59 12.08
C LEU A 22 4.09 -37.18 12.43
N GLY A 23 5.28 -37.07 12.99
CA GLY A 23 5.85 -35.77 13.38
C GLY A 23 6.29 -34.93 12.15
N MET A 24 6.77 -35.58 11.11
CA MET A 24 7.22 -34.90 9.87
C MET A 24 6.03 -34.37 9.05
N THR A 25 4.92 -35.10 8.97
CA THR A 25 3.71 -34.67 8.26
C THR A 25 3.03 -33.49 8.95
N GLN A 26 3.00 -33.44 10.30
CA GLN A 26 2.45 -32.31 11.04
C GLN A 26 3.28 -31.03 10.86
N SER A 27 4.61 -31.13 10.93
CA SER A 27 5.50 -29.97 10.74
C SER A 27 5.39 -29.39 9.34
N VAL A 28 5.30 -30.23 8.31
CA VAL A 28 5.12 -29.80 6.90
C VAL A 28 3.76 -29.13 6.70
N ALA A 29 2.69 -29.69 7.25
CA ALA A 29 1.35 -29.11 7.16
C ALA A 29 1.26 -27.74 7.83
N LEU A 30 1.89 -27.58 8.98
CA LEU A 30 1.93 -26.31 9.72
C LEU A 30 2.74 -25.25 8.94
N TYR A 31 3.87 -25.63 8.37
CA TYR A 31 4.69 -24.76 7.52
C TYR A 31 3.92 -24.29 6.27
N CYS A 32 3.23 -25.20 5.57
CA CYS A 32 2.40 -24.85 4.42
C CYS A 32 1.25 -23.90 4.81
N GLY A 33 0.62 -24.09 5.97
CA GLY A 33 -0.43 -23.20 6.47
C GLY A 33 0.08 -21.79 6.75
N VAL A 34 1.22 -21.66 7.43
CA VAL A 34 1.85 -20.37 7.75
C VAL A 34 2.25 -19.63 6.47
N MET A 35 2.87 -20.30 5.50
CA MET A 35 3.25 -19.68 4.22
C MET A 35 2.04 -19.24 3.42
N GLY A 36 0.95 -20.02 3.42
CA GLY A 36 -0.32 -19.65 2.79
C GLY A 36 -0.92 -18.38 3.42
N PHE A 37 -0.92 -18.29 4.75
CA PHE A 37 -1.41 -17.11 5.47
C PHE A 37 -0.55 -15.87 5.20
N ILE A 38 0.78 -15.98 5.19
CA ILE A 38 1.69 -14.88 4.86
C ILE A 38 1.38 -14.34 3.45
N ARG A 39 1.26 -15.21 2.45
CA ARG A 39 0.94 -14.83 1.07
C ARG A 39 -0.43 -14.18 0.95
N PHE A 40 -1.44 -14.73 1.62
CA PHE A 40 -2.77 -14.13 1.68
C PHE A 40 -2.73 -12.72 2.25
N THR A 41 -2.03 -12.50 3.36
CA THR A 41 -1.88 -11.18 3.98
C THR A 41 -1.23 -10.18 3.02
N GLY A 42 -0.20 -10.60 2.27
CA GLY A 42 0.44 -9.76 1.27
C GLY A 42 -0.48 -9.37 0.11
N LEU A 43 -1.25 -10.32 -0.39
CA LEU A 43 -2.22 -10.10 -1.47
C LEU A 43 -3.37 -9.21 -1.00
N PHE A 44 -3.91 -9.47 0.20
CA PHE A 44 -4.97 -8.67 0.82
C PHE A 44 -4.53 -7.21 1.02
N ASN A 45 -3.35 -6.99 1.60
CA ASN A 45 -2.78 -5.65 1.76
C ASN A 45 -2.62 -4.93 0.42
N ALA A 46 -2.14 -5.62 -0.61
CA ALA A 46 -1.98 -5.05 -1.95
C ALA A 46 -3.34 -4.71 -2.58
N ALA A 47 -4.37 -5.55 -2.39
CA ALA A 47 -5.73 -5.29 -2.87
C ALA A 47 -6.35 -4.06 -2.18
N VAL A 48 -6.22 -3.94 -0.85
CA VAL A 48 -6.66 -2.77 -0.09
C VAL A 48 -5.93 -1.50 -0.56
N TRP A 49 -4.63 -1.59 -0.79
CA TRP A 49 -3.82 -0.47 -1.24
C TRP A 49 -4.22 0.02 -2.63
N VAL A 50 -4.35 -0.89 -3.61
CA VAL A 50 -4.80 -0.56 -4.98
C VAL A 50 -6.24 -0.06 -4.96
N GLY A 51 -7.15 -0.78 -4.30
CA GLY A 51 -8.57 -0.42 -4.22
C GLY A 51 -8.79 0.95 -3.58
N GLY A 52 -8.10 1.24 -2.47
CA GLY A 52 -8.13 2.55 -1.81
C GLY A 52 -7.59 3.66 -2.72
N SER A 53 -6.52 3.38 -3.49
CA SER A 53 -5.94 4.34 -4.42
C SER A 53 -6.88 4.64 -5.59
N VAL A 54 -7.51 3.62 -6.17
CA VAL A 54 -8.51 3.76 -7.24
C VAL A 54 -9.72 4.54 -6.73
N PHE A 55 -10.27 4.15 -5.59
CA PHE A 55 -11.41 4.81 -4.98
C PHE A 55 -11.14 6.30 -4.75
N PHE A 56 -10.00 6.64 -4.15
CA PHE A 56 -9.67 8.02 -3.87
C PHE A 56 -9.43 8.82 -5.15
N SER A 57 -8.69 8.28 -6.12
CA SER A 57 -8.30 9.01 -7.33
C SER A 57 -9.46 9.26 -8.29
N PHE A 58 -10.36 8.30 -8.46
CA PHE A 58 -11.42 8.38 -9.48
C PHE A 58 -12.80 8.69 -8.90
N LEU A 59 -13.11 8.25 -7.70
CA LEU A 59 -14.42 8.44 -7.10
C LEU A 59 -14.42 9.61 -6.11
N ALA A 60 -13.69 9.50 -5.00
CA ALA A 60 -13.72 10.53 -3.97
C ALA A 60 -13.17 11.87 -4.46
N GLY A 61 -12.06 11.86 -5.22
CA GLY A 61 -11.44 13.09 -5.70
C GLY A 61 -12.31 13.89 -6.67
N SER A 62 -13.08 13.23 -7.52
CA SER A 62 -13.99 13.89 -8.47
C SER A 62 -15.24 14.45 -7.83
N VAL A 63 -15.83 13.73 -6.86
CA VAL A 63 -17.11 14.12 -6.21
C VAL A 63 -17.01 15.48 -5.51
N PHE A 64 -15.87 15.82 -4.90
CA PHE A 64 -15.72 17.11 -4.21
C PHE A 64 -15.82 18.34 -5.12
N PHE A 65 -15.75 18.17 -6.43
CA PHE A 65 -15.81 19.25 -7.41
C PHE A 65 -17.04 19.19 -8.31
N THR A 66 -18.00 18.30 -8.01
CA THR A 66 -19.30 18.30 -8.68
C THR A 66 -20.17 19.47 -8.21
N SER A 67 -21.13 19.89 -9.05
CA SER A 67 -22.07 20.97 -8.72
C SER A 67 -22.85 20.67 -7.44
N GLU A 68 -23.29 19.42 -7.29
CA GLU A 68 -24.06 18.99 -6.11
C GLU A 68 -23.30 19.23 -4.79
N VAL A 69 -22.00 18.95 -4.76
CA VAL A 69 -21.18 19.14 -3.56
C VAL A 69 -20.77 20.60 -3.39
N THR A 70 -20.45 21.31 -4.48
CA THR A 70 -20.03 22.72 -4.39
C THR A 70 -21.17 23.66 -4.03
N ASP A 71 -22.42 23.30 -4.30
CA ASP A 71 -23.61 24.07 -3.87
C ASP A 71 -23.80 23.99 -2.36
N PHE A 72 -23.53 22.84 -1.73
CA PHE A 72 -23.61 22.67 -0.27
C PHE A 72 -22.33 23.11 0.46
N THR A 73 -21.19 22.92 -0.18
CA THR A 73 -19.85 23.26 0.38
C THR A 73 -19.08 24.15 -0.60
N PRO A 74 -19.45 25.45 -0.69
CA PRO A 74 -18.76 26.38 -1.59
C PRO A 74 -17.29 26.56 -1.21
N PRO A 75 -16.43 27.03 -2.14
CA PRO A 75 -15.06 27.40 -1.80
C PRO A 75 -15.04 28.46 -0.67
N PRO A 76 -14.11 28.34 0.31
CA PRO A 76 -12.96 27.42 0.38
C PRO A 76 -13.26 26.04 1.04
N TYR A 77 -14.48 25.79 1.51
CA TYR A 77 -14.82 24.64 2.36
C TYR A 77 -14.63 23.29 1.68
N ASN A 78 -15.07 23.15 0.42
CA ASN A 78 -14.86 21.91 -0.36
C ASN A 78 -13.37 21.53 -0.47
N GLY A 79 -12.49 22.53 -0.64
CA GLY A 79 -11.05 22.32 -0.68
C GLY A 79 -10.47 21.87 0.66
N LEU A 80 -11.00 22.35 1.79
CA LEU A 80 -10.59 21.91 3.12
C LEU A 80 -10.97 20.46 3.38
N VAL A 81 -12.18 20.05 3.01
CA VAL A 81 -12.62 18.65 3.10
C VAL A 81 -11.74 17.76 2.23
N ALA A 82 -11.48 18.16 0.98
CA ALA A 82 -10.59 17.43 0.09
C ALA A 82 -9.16 17.28 0.65
N GLN A 83 -8.63 18.30 1.31
CA GLN A 83 -7.30 18.23 1.95
C GLN A 83 -7.28 17.33 3.18
N ALA A 84 -8.34 17.33 3.99
CA ALA A 84 -8.47 16.41 5.13
C ALA A 84 -8.51 14.95 4.63
N MET A 85 -9.26 14.68 3.58
CA MET A 85 -9.31 13.37 2.92
C MET A 85 -7.94 12.97 2.34
N LEU A 86 -7.22 13.90 1.73
CA LEU A 86 -5.87 13.67 1.20
C LEU A 86 -4.89 13.27 2.31
N GLY A 87 -5.01 13.87 3.49
CA GLY A 87 -4.23 13.47 4.66
C GLY A 87 -4.47 12.01 5.07
N ARG A 88 -5.74 11.56 5.08
CA ARG A 88 -6.11 10.16 5.36
C ARG A 88 -5.64 9.21 4.26
N TYR A 89 -5.67 9.65 3.01
CA TYR A 89 -5.14 8.91 1.88
C TYR A 89 -3.64 8.64 2.01
N PHE A 90 -2.82 9.64 2.34
CA PHE A 90 -1.39 9.42 2.59
C PHE A 90 -1.12 8.52 3.81
N MET A 91 -1.96 8.59 4.83
CA MET A 91 -1.89 7.69 5.97
C MET A 91 -2.15 6.23 5.55
N LEU A 92 -3.17 5.97 4.74
CA LEU A 92 -3.44 4.66 4.17
C LEU A 92 -2.23 4.12 3.38
N HIS A 93 -1.65 4.95 2.49
CA HIS A 93 -0.46 4.58 1.73
C HIS A 93 0.72 4.22 2.64
N THR A 94 0.94 4.99 3.71
CA THR A 94 2.01 4.74 4.67
C THR A 94 1.80 3.41 5.40
N ILE A 95 0.60 3.13 5.90
CA ILE A 95 0.27 1.87 6.58
C ILE A 95 0.46 0.69 5.63
N CYS A 96 -0.16 0.74 4.45
CA CYS A 96 -0.03 -0.34 3.47
C CYS A 96 1.42 -0.56 3.01
N GLY A 97 2.18 0.52 2.86
CA GLY A 97 3.60 0.47 2.50
C GLY A 97 4.46 -0.20 3.57
N VAL A 98 4.26 0.15 4.84
CA VAL A 98 4.96 -0.49 5.97
C VAL A 98 4.60 -1.98 6.05
N VAL A 99 3.30 -2.31 5.99
CA VAL A 99 2.85 -3.72 5.97
C VAL A 99 3.46 -4.48 4.80
N ALA A 100 3.57 -3.86 3.62
CA ALA A 100 4.18 -4.50 2.45
C ALA A 100 5.69 -4.76 2.62
N VAL A 101 6.43 -3.84 3.27
CA VAL A 101 7.85 -4.07 3.60
C VAL A 101 7.99 -5.23 4.58
N LEU A 102 7.22 -5.20 5.67
CA LEU A 102 7.25 -6.27 6.68
C LEU A 102 6.89 -7.63 6.07
N HIS A 103 5.84 -7.67 5.24
CA HIS A 103 5.45 -8.88 4.52
C HIS A 103 6.59 -9.44 3.68
N LEU A 104 7.27 -8.61 2.86
CA LEU A 104 8.38 -9.06 2.01
C LEU A 104 9.58 -9.56 2.83
N LEU A 105 9.86 -8.93 3.96
CA LEU A 105 10.93 -9.37 4.86
C LEU A 105 10.60 -10.71 5.51
N ILE A 106 9.37 -10.86 6.00
CA ILE A 106 8.89 -12.11 6.61
C ILE A 106 8.93 -13.24 5.56
N GLU A 107 8.35 -13.01 4.38
CA GLU A 107 8.37 -13.99 3.29
C GLU A 107 9.79 -14.41 2.92
N TRP A 108 10.72 -13.47 2.83
CA TRP A 108 12.13 -13.77 2.56
C TRP A 108 12.78 -14.58 3.68
N LEU A 109 12.56 -14.23 4.95
CA LEU A 109 13.10 -14.98 6.11
C LEU A 109 12.59 -16.43 6.14
N TYR A 110 11.29 -16.63 5.88
CA TYR A 110 10.71 -17.97 5.91
C TYR A 110 10.98 -18.79 4.65
N SER A 111 11.06 -18.18 3.47
CA SER A 111 11.29 -18.92 2.22
C SER A 111 12.75 -19.35 2.03
N GLY A 112 13.73 -18.72 2.71
CA GLY A 112 15.15 -18.96 2.53
C GLY A 112 15.66 -18.64 1.11
N GLY A 113 14.80 -18.03 0.27
CA GLY A 113 15.09 -17.71 -1.12
C GLY A 113 15.99 -16.49 -1.30
N ARG A 114 16.17 -16.08 -2.56
CA ARG A 114 16.92 -14.86 -2.86
C ARG A 114 16.16 -13.62 -2.39
N PHE A 115 16.90 -12.69 -1.79
CA PHE A 115 16.34 -11.41 -1.32
C PHE A 115 15.62 -10.66 -2.47
N PRO A 116 14.33 -10.28 -2.31
CA PRO A 116 13.51 -9.72 -3.37
C PRO A 116 13.80 -8.21 -3.59
N LYS A 117 15.07 -7.87 -3.98
CA LYS A 117 15.56 -6.49 -4.09
C LYS A 117 14.65 -5.57 -4.90
N ARG A 118 14.14 -6.04 -6.06
CA ARG A 118 13.27 -5.24 -6.94
C ARG A 118 11.92 -4.93 -6.28
N ALA A 119 11.31 -5.90 -5.63
CA ALA A 119 10.02 -5.72 -4.96
C ALA A 119 10.15 -4.74 -3.77
N ILE A 120 11.20 -4.90 -2.95
CA ILE A 120 11.47 -3.99 -1.83
C ILE A 120 11.77 -2.58 -2.35
N ALA A 121 12.60 -2.42 -3.39
CA ALA A 121 12.90 -1.11 -3.95
C ALA A 121 11.63 -0.36 -4.40
N ILE A 122 10.70 -1.04 -5.10
CA ILE A 122 9.44 -0.44 -5.53
C ILE A 122 8.59 -0.01 -4.33
N VAL A 123 8.47 -0.87 -3.30
CA VAL A 123 7.70 -0.53 -2.09
C VAL A 123 8.33 0.64 -1.35
N CYS A 124 9.66 0.68 -1.24
CA CYS A 124 10.36 1.81 -0.63
C CYS A 124 10.15 3.12 -1.41
N VAL A 125 10.15 3.08 -2.74
CA VAL A 125 9.84 4.25 -3.58
C VAL A 125 8.40 4.71 -3.33
N LEU A 126 7.42 3.80 -3.36
CA LEU A 126 6.01 4.12 -3.08
C LEU A 126 5.80 4.71 -1.69
N LEU A 127 6.44 4.11 -0.68
CA LEU A 127 6.40 4.60 0.70
C LEU A 127 7.07 5.98 0.82
N GLY A 128 8.22 6.17 0.18
CA GLY A 128 8.91 7.47 0.13
C GLY A 128 8.05 8.56 -0.50
N LEU A 129 7.40 8.27 -1.63
CA LEU A 129 6.47 9.20 -2.29
C LEU A 129 5.26 9.53 -1.39
N ALA A 130 4.70 8.54 -0.69
CA ALA A 130 3.61 8.75 0.26
C ALA A 130 4.03 9.65 1.43
N LEU A 131 5.22 9.43 2.00
CA LEU A 131 5.76 10.25 3.09
C LEU A 131 6.05 11.68 2.62
N ILE A 132 6.65 11.85 1.45
CA ILE A 132 6.90 13.18 0.85
C ILE A 132 5.57 13.89 0.60
N GLY A 133 4.59 13.20 0.00
CA GLY A 133 3.26 13.74 -0.24
C GLY A 133 2.56 14.19 1.04
N GLY A 134 2.53 13.32 2.05
CA GLY A 134 1.84 13.59 3.32
C GLY A 134 2.53 14.62 4.22
N LYS A 135 3.86 14.58 4.32
CA LYS A 135 4.63 15.43 5.25
C LYS A 135 5.10 16.77 4.67
N PHE A 136 5.32 16.83 3.36
CA PHE A 136 5.88 18.04 2.73
C PHE A 136 4.91 18.69 1.74
N ILE A 137 4.26 17.94 0.86
CA ILE A 137 3.40 18.52 -0.18
C ILE A 137 2.06 18.95 0.42
N ASN A 138 1.38 18.07 1.15
CA ASN A 138 0.05 18.36 1.70
C ASN A 138 0.02 19.61 2.61
N PRO A 139 0.94 19.82 3.57
CA PRO A 139 0.96 21.04 4.37
C PRO A 139 1.17 22.31 3.53
N LYS A 140 2.04 22.25 2.51
CA LYS A 140 2.27 23.41 1.61
C LYS A 140 1.03 23.73 0.78
N LEU A 141 0.33 22.71 0.27
CA LEU A 141 -0.94 22.91 -0.44
C LEU A 141 -1.99 23.55 0.46
N THR A 142 -2.03 23.17 1.74
CA THR A 142 -2.93 23.78 2.72
C THR A 142 -2.65 25.27 2.89
N VAL A 143 -1.38 25.67 3.07
CA VAL A 143 -0.99 27.07 3.20
C VAL A 143 -1.34 27.86 1.93
N TRP A 144 -1.02 27.36 0.75
CA TRP A 144 -1.37 28.05 -0.50
C TRP A 144 -2.87 28.12 -0.75
N HIS A 145 -3.63 27.12 -0.32
CA HIS A 145 -5.09 27.15 -0.37
C HIS A 145 -5.66 28.26 0.53
N GLN A 146 -5.15 28.41 1.77
CA GLN A 146 -5.54 29.47 2.68
C GLN A 146 -5.23 30.85 2.07
N GLN A 147 -4.03 31.06 1.55
CA GLN A 147 -3.63 32.31 0.90
C GLN A 147 -4.46 32.62 -0.36
N LYS A 148 -4.75 31.58 -1.18
CA LYS A 148 -5.57 31.73 -2.39
C LYS A 148 -6.98 32.26 -2.11
N TYR A 149 -7.59 31.80 -1.03
CA TYR A 149 -8.97 32.15 -0.65
C TYR A 149 -9.04 33.15 0.48
N GLN A 150 -7.90 33.72 0.90
CA GLN A 150 -7.79 34.78 1.89
C GLN A 150 -8.44 34.41 3.22
N PHE A 151 -8.12 33.24 3.76
CA PHE A 151 -8.58 32.82 5.07
C PHE A 151 -7.46 32.20 5.90
N LYS A 152 -7.68 32.13 7.21
CA LYS A 152 -6.81 31.44 8.17
C LYS A 152 -7.64 30.43 8.96
N LEU A 153 -7.10 29.23 9.15
CA LEU A 153 -7.66 28.25 10.06
C LEU A 153 -7.14 28.53 11.48
N LYS A 154 -8.04 28.78 12.41
CA LYS A 154 -7.73 28.74 13.84
C LYS A 154 -7.88 27.31 14.32
N THR A 155 -6.82 26.78 14.90
CA THR A 155 -6.77 25.43 15.49
C THR A 155 -7.12 25.42 16.99
N GLU A 156 -7.36 26.60 17.59
CA GLU A 156 -7.80 26.70 18.97
C GLU A 156 -9.33 26.55 19.04
N GLY A 157 -9.78 25.39 19.48
CA GLY A 157 -11.18 25.03 19.68
C GLY A 157 -11.74 24.03 18.63
N ASP A 158 -12.68 23.20 19.03
CA ASP A 158 -13.50 22.35 18.17
C ASP A 158 -14.86 23.02 17.93
N PRO A 159 -15.30 23.25 16.68
CA PRO A 159 -14.65 23.01 15.39
C PRO A 159 -13.67 24.11 14.96
N PRO A 160 -12.74 23.85 14.03
CA PRO A 160 -11.81 24.86 13.53
C PRO A 160 -12.57 26.02 12.86
N MET A 161 -12.37 27.22 13.37
CA MET A 161 -13.01 28.42 12.83
C MET A 161 -12.20 29.00 11.66
N ILE A 162 -12.92 29.41 10.60
CA ILE A 162 -12.34 30.13 9.47
C ILE A 162 -12.41 31.63 9.77
N GLU A 163 -11.25 32.25 9.76
CA GLU A 163 -11.12 33.71 9.90
C GLU A 163 -10.66 34.33 8.59
N ASN A 164 -11.29 35.40 8.15
CA ASN A 164 -10.84 36.15 6.98
C ASN A 164 -9.45 36.73 7.23
N ALA A 165 -8.55 36.52 6.27
CA ALA A 165 -7.18 37.05 6.33
C ALA A 165 -6.89 37.81 5.03
N GLU A 166 -6.77 39.11 5.11
CA GLU A 166 -6.38 39.90 3.95
C GLU A 166 -4.91 39.66 3.59
N HIS A 167 -4.67 39.32 2.34
CA HIS A 167 -3.34 39.18 1.77
C HIS A 167 -3.17 40.15 0.60
N LYS A 168 -1.94 40.61 0.39
CA LYS A 168 -1.60 41.44 -0.77
C LYS A 168 -1.89 40.68 -2.07
N ALA A 169 -2.31 41.39 -3.11
CA ALA A 169 -2.73 40.81 -4.38
C ALA A 169 -1.63 39.93 -5.05
N ASP A 170 -0.38 40.31 -4.90
CA ASP A 170 0.78 39.56 -5.39
C ASP A 170 0.94 38.20 -4.66
N VAL A 171 0.70 38.15 -3.33
CA VAL A 171 0.73 36.93 -2.54
C VAL A 171 -0.38 35.98 -2.98
N VAL A 172 -1.59 36.49 -3.17
CA VAL A 172 -2.75 35.72 -3.62
C VAL A 172 -2.50 35.14 -5.01
N GLN A 173 -1.99 35.95 -5.95
CA GLN A 173 -1.70 35.50 -7.30
C GLN A 173 -0.58 34.44 -7.35
N ASN A 174 0.47 34.61 -6.56
CA ASN A 174 1.55 33.63 -6.44
C ASN A 174 1.04 32.31 -5.81
N ALA A 175 0.18 32.40 -4.79
CA ALA A 175 -0.43 31.23 -4.15
C ALA A 175 -1.34 30.45 -5.14
N LYS A 176 -2.13 31.15 -5.96
CA LYS A 176 -2.94 30.52 -7.03
C LYS A 176 -2.07 29.71 -7.98
N TRP A 177 -1.00 30.32 -8.49
CA TRP A 177 -0.10 29.66 -9.43
C TRP A 177 0.60 28.45 -8.79
N LYS A 178 1.20 28.62 -7.61
CA LYS A 178 1.86 27.52 -6.88
C LYS A 178 0.90 26.38 -6.57
N PHE A 179 -0.30 26.69 -6.08
CA PHE A 179 -1.31 25.67 -5.81
C PHE A 179 -1.64 24.87 -7.08
N THR A 180 -1.90 25.55 -8.21
CA THR A 180 -2.25 24.88 -9.47
C THR A 180 -1.14 23.97 -9.97
N VAL A 181 0.11 24.46 -10.01
CA VAL A 181 1.27 23.70 -10.47
C VAL A 181 1.51 22.47 -9.57
N TRP A 182 1.58 22.67 -8.24
CA TRP A 182 1.85 21.58 -7.32
C TRP A 182 0.71 20.57 -7.21
N HIS A 183 -0.51 21.03 -7.36
CA HIS A 183 -1.66 20.14 -7.49
C HIS A 183 -1.55 19.27 -8.74
N GLY A 184 -1.22 19.85 -9.90
CA GLY A 184 -0.97 19.10 -11.13
C GLY A 184 0.17 18.09 -11.00
N VAL A 185 1.30 18.47 -10.41
CA VAL A 185 2.42 17.57 -10.12
C VAL A 185 1.97 16.41 -9.23
N SER A 186 1.20 16.69 -8.17
CA SER A 186 0.71 15.65 -7.27
C SER A 186 -0.22 14.64 -7.97
N GLN A 187 -1.03 15.08 -8.94
CA GLN A 187 -1.88 14.19 -9.74
C GLN A 187 -1.06 13.25 -10.64
N ILE A 188 0.00 13.75 -11.28
CA ILE A 188 0.90 12.94 -12.10
C ILE A 188 1.62 11.90 -11.25
N VAL A 189 2.14 12.30 -10.08
CA VAL A 189 2.78 11.39 -9.13
C VAL A 189 1.79 10.32 -8.63
N ASN A 190 0.56 10.72 -8.31
CA ASN A 190 -0.48 9.78 -7.90
C ASN A 190 -0.80 8.75 -8.99
N LEU A 191 -0.91 9.18 -10.25
CA LEU A 191 -1.13 8.27 -11.37
C LEU A 191 0.05 7.29 -11.55
N ALA A 192 1.28 7.77 -11.45
CA ALA A 192 2.47 6.92 -11.49
C ALA A 192 2.49 5.90 -10.33
N MET A 193 2.15 6.33 -9.12
CA MET A 193 1.99 5.43 -7.96
C MET A 193 0.93 4.36 -8.22
N LEU A 194 -0.23 4.73 -8.77
CA LEU A 194 -1.31 3.80 -9.09
C LEU A 194 -0.87 2.74 -10.11
N ILE A 195 -0.15 3.15 -11.16
CA ILE A 195 0.41 2.22 -12.16
C ILE A 195 1.37 1.22 -11.50
N LEU A 196 2.30 1.71 -10.67
CA LEU A 196 3.27 0.86 -9.95
C LEU A 196 2.58 -0.10 -8.98
N LEU A 197 1.56 0.36 -8.25
CA LEU A 197 0.76 -0.46 -7.34
C LEU A 197 -0.01 -1.55 -8.09
N THR A 198 -0.66 -1.21 -9.20
CA THR A 198 -1.41 -2.16 -10.02
C THR A 198 -0.48 -3.21 -10.60
N TRP A 199 0.68 -2.80 -11.12
CA TRP A 199 1.69 -3.73 -11.62
C TRP A 199 2.20 -4.68 -10.52
N ARG A 200 2.47 -4.16 -9.31
CA ARG A 200 2.86 -4.97 -8.16
C ARG A 200 1.76 -5.96 -7.75
N PHE A 201 0.52 -5.50 -7.65
CA PHE A 201 -0.63 -6.36 -7.36
C PHE A 201 -0.76 -7.50 -8.38
N TRP A 202 -0.67 -7.18 -9.66
CA TRP A 202 -0.69 -8.16 -10.74
C TRP A 202 0.39 -9.24 -10.58
N ARG A 203 1.62 -8.82 -10.27
CA ARG A 203 2.74 -9.74 -10.03
C ARG A 203 2.49 -10.68 -8.84
N LEU A 204 1.93 -10.16 -7.75
CA LEU A 204 1.57 -10.97 -6.58
C LEU A 204 0.46 -11.97 -6.91
N ALA A 205 -0.57 -11.55 -7.62
CA ALA A 205 -1.68 -12.41 -8.02
C ALA A 205 -1.22 -13.56 -8.93
N GLN A 206 -0.32 -13.30 -9.88
CA GLN A 206 0.25 -14.34 -10.73
C GLN A 206 1.07 -15.37 -9.95
N SER A 207 1.90 -14.95 -9.00
CA SER A 207 2.72 -15.88 -8.21
C SER A 207 1.87 -16.82 -7.36
N SER A 208 0.74 -16.34 -6.84
CA SER A 208 -0.20 -17.16 -6.06
C SER A 208 -0.91 -18.23 -6.90
N GLY A 209 -1.15 -17.97 -8.19
CA GLY A 209 -1.79 -18.91 -9.11
C GLY A 209 -0.87 -20.04 -9.58
N GLN A 210 0.42 -19.79 -9.76
CA GLN A 210 1.37 -20.80 -10.25
C GLN A 210 1.58 -21.94 -9.25
N ASP A 211 1.68 -21.64 -7.97
CA ASP A 211 1.90 -22.66 -6.93
C ASP A 211 0.70 -23.61 -6.78
N SER A 212 -0.52 -23.12 -6.96
CA SER A 212 -1.72 -23.96 -6.93
C SER A 212 -1.80 -24.92 -8.13
N SER A 213 -1.37 -24.50 -9.30
CA SER A 213 -1.36 -25.34 -10.51
C SER A 213 -0.32 -26.44 -10.44
N ILE A 214 0.86 -26.17 -9.89
CA ILE A 214 1.93 -27.16 -9.68
C ILE A 214 1.49 -28.20 -8.64
N ALA A 215 0.91 -27.78 -7.52
CA ALA A 215 0.40 -28.67 -6.49
C ALA A 215 -0.71 -29.59 -7.02
N TYR A 216 -1.63 -29.05 -7.84
CA TYR A 216 -2.68 -29.85 -8.48
C TYR A 216 -2.12 -30.86 -9.49
N GLY A 217 -1.16 -30.46 -10.32
CA GLY A 217 -0.50 -31.33 -11.31
C GLY A 217 0.30 -32.46 -10.65
N GLN A 218 0.96 -32.23 -9.53
CA GLN A 218 1.65 -33.26 -8.75
C GLN A 218 0.68 -34.24 -8.10
N ARG A 219 -0.42 -33.74 -7.50
CA ARG A 219 -1.46 -34.57 -6.90
C ARG A 219 -2.09 -35.51 -7.93
N LYS A 220 -2.37 -35.01 -9.13
CA LYS A 220 -2.91 -35.81 -10.23
C LYS A 220 -1.93 -36.89 -10.68
N ARG A 221 -0.63 -36.60 -10.83
CA ARG A 221 0.40 -37.59 -11.19
C ARG A 221 0.50 -38.69 -10.15
N ASN A 222 0.50 -38.37 -8.86
CA ASN A 222 0.60 -39.38 -7.79
C ASN A 222 -0.63 -40.29 -7.73
N LEU A 223 -1.82 -39.82 -8.09
CA LEU A 223 -3.03 -40.63 -8.15
C LEU A 223 -3.01 -41.63 -9.32
N PHE A 224 -2.34 -41.33 -10.44
CA PHE A 224 -2.24 -42.20 -11.58
C PHE A 224 -1.03 -43.16 -11.53
N SER A 225 -0.02 -42.88 -10.71
CA SER A 225 1.15 -43.75 -10.52
C SER A 225 0.93 -44.82 -9.43
N ALA A 226 -0.15 -44.73 -8.67
CA ALA A 226 -0.52 -45.71 -7.62
C ALA A 226 -1.43 -46.82 -8.09
N LYS A 227 -1.69 -46.91 -9.38
CA LYS A 227 -2.33 -48.05 -10.07
C LYS A 227 -1.30 -48.87 -10.84
#